data_5c62d387cee273397b309e58836bb9cb
#
_entry.id   5c62d387cee273397b309e58836bb9cb
#
_cell.length_a   1.000
_cell.length_b   1.000
_cell.length_c   1.000
_cell.angle_alpha   90.00
_cell.angle_beta   90.00
_cell.angle_gamma   90.00
#
_symmetry.space_group_name_H-M   'P 1'
#
loop_
_entity.id
_entity.type
_entity.pdbx_description
1 polymer ?
#
loop_
_entity_poly.entity_id
_entity_poly.type
_entity_poly.pdbx_seq_one_letter_code
_entity_poly.pdbx_strand_id
1 'polypeptide(L)'
;LNFLSFSTLAFDEAGGAHNPTQIARALARRGHRVLFVEPQPSATRNAEHLPFEIVALTELGLTPTQLRRAWFGLETEEPETVGHALLERFAKFLPNETRIAIFSAPFDPFVRLVPFLRAHEFLIVYYAMDDFAAAPALGHTQFAPAAEDYLVRDADVLCAVTPHTARTLERFGKTAHVIPNGIALETFQTRKNARPAQIERGELTLGFWGTLIDSMFDAGLVAHVAQMRPQWNIHLLGARDPEPHRPSIVARLKQFENIFFHGAAPHEELPRYAAACDVMLAPFPDNAFTRGRDPLKIYEYLAAHKPVAASYAPQLTALPYVFVAQTPDEFLATIERAAQTRVEEHALDVFLEQQSWDARAGALLETVRDITPQARSGGEILPTFADPDAQTIMRYAEMLERELEQTQRWARELERGAQMRGGLKRFLPSRAKRN
;
A
#
# COMPACT_ATOMS: atom_id res chain seq x y z
N LEU A 1 18.36 17.47 -6.47
CA LEU A 1 17.37 17.66 -5.40
C LEU A 1 17.54 16.57 -4.35
N ASN A 2 17.20 16.91 -3.10
CA ASN A 2 17.24 16.01 -1.96
C ASN A 2 15.81 15.74 -1.45
N PHE A 3 15.41 14.48 -1.35
CA PHE A 3 14.07 14.07 -0.97
C PHE A 3 14.04 13.33 0.36
N LEU A 4 13.11 13.71 1.24
CA LEU A 4 12.53 12.86 2.27
C LEU A 4 11.22 12.28 1.73
N SER A 5 11.08 10.96 1.68
CA SER A 5 9.86 10.30 1.19
C SER A 5 9.22 9.53 2.33
N PHE A 6 8.12 10.05 2.88
CA PHE A 6 7.38 9.43 3.98
C PHE A 6 6.34 8.45 3.45
N SER A 7 6.39 7.22 3.93
CA SER A 7 5.46 6.15 3.57
C SER A 7 4.90 5.47 4.82
N THR A 8 3.59 5.24 4.86
CA THR A 8 2.95 4.41 5.88
C THR A 8 3.11 2.91 5.63
N LEU A 9 3.59 2.53 4.44
CA LEU A 9 3.89 1.16 4.06
C LEU A 9 5.39 0.91 4.20
N ALA A 10 5.77 -0.27 4.65
CA ALA A 10 7.17 -0.67 4.65
C ALA A 10 7.69 -0.73 3.20
N PHE A 11 9.00 -0.44 3.03
CA PHE A 11 9.62 -0.36 1.70
C PHE A 11 9.36 -1.59 0.82
N ASP A 12 9.39 -2.77 1.41
CA ASP A 12 9.23 -4.07 0.74
C ASP A 12 7.81 -4.64 0.81
N GLU A 13 6.86 -3.92 1.39
CA GLU A 13 5.47 -4.34 1.44
C GLU A 13 4.92 -4.56 0.03
N ALA A 14 4.17 -5.63 -0.17
CA ALA A 14 3.69 -6.06 -1.49
C ALA A 14 4.82 -6.16 -2.56
N GLY A 15 6.03 -6.60 -2.15
CA GLY A 15 7.19 -6.66 -3.04
C GLY A 15 7.71 -5.28 -3.47
N GLY A 16 7.38 -4.22 -2.72
CA GLY A 16 7.75 -2.84 -3.05
C GLY A 16 6.99 -2.27 -4.24
N ALA A 17 5.86 -2.84 -4.62
CA ALA A 17 5.07 -2.41 -5.78
C ALA A 17 4.26 -1.13 -5.53
N HIS A 18 4.16 -0.65 -4.29
CA HIS A 18 3.34 0.52 -3.95
C HIS A 18 3.98 1.88 -4.32
N ASN A 19 3.13 2.90 -4.44
CA ASN A 19 3.49 4.23 -4.94
C ASN A 19 4.71 4.85 -4.26
N PRO A 20 4.80 5.02 -2.91
CA PRO A 20 5.93 5.71 -2.30
C PRO A 20 7.28 5.06 -2.61
N THR A 21 7.35 3.72 -2.58
CA THR A 21 8.58 2.99 -2.90
C THR A 21 8.98 3.18 -4.36
N GLN A 22 8.04 3.09 -5.27
CA GLN A 22 8.31 3.19 -6.70
C GLN A 22 8.70 4.62 -7.12
N ILE A 23 8.06 5.64 -6.53
CA ILE A 23 8.46 7.05 -6.73
C ILE A 23 9.88 7.29 -6.19
N ALA A 24 10.20 6.77 -4.98
CA ALA A 24 11.55 6.87 -4.41
C ALA A 24 12.61 6.23 -5.33
N ARG A 25 12.33 5.02 -5.83
CA ARG A 25 13.20 4.33 -6.80
C ARG A 25 13.36 5.13 -8.10
N ALA A 26 12.29 5.69 -8.64
CA ALA A 26 12.33 6.45 -9.87
C ALA A 26 13.10 7.78 -9.72
N LEU A 27 12.93 8.49 -8.59
CA LEU A 27 13.71 9.69 -8.28
C LEU A 27 15.21 9.37 -8.14
N ALA A 28 15.56 8.28 -7.48
CA ALA A 28 16.94 7.84 -7.33
C ALA A 28 17.58 7.46 -8.67
N ARG A 29 16.86 6.74 -9.56
CA ARG A 29 17.34 6.44 -10.93
C ARG A 29 17.62 7.70 -11.75
N ARG A 30 16.90 8.78 -11.48
CA ARG A 30 17.11 10.10 -12.12
C ARG A 30 18.26 10.90 -11.48
N GLY A 31 19.01 10.30 -10.55
CA GLY A 31 20.18 10.91 -9.92
C GLY A 31 19.86 11.82 -8.72
N HIS A 32 18.63 11.80 -8.22
CA HIS A 32 18.27 12.51 -7.00
C HIS A 32 18.62 11.71 -5.76
N ARG A 33 18.91 12.39 -4.65
CA ARG A 33 19.13 11.74 -3.37
C ARG A 33 17.81 11.57 -2.65
N VAL A 34 17.60 10.37 -2.12
CA VAL A 34 16.34 10.01 -1.41
C VAL A 34 16.67 9.40 -0.06
N LEU A 35 16.01 9.88 0.99
CA LEU A 35 15.88 9.18 2.27
C LEU A 35 14.43 8.73 2.40
N PHE A 36 14.22 7.41 2.35
CA PHE A 36 12.89 6.81 2.50
C PHE A 36 12.61 6.56 3.98
N VAL A 37 11.50 7.10 4.47
CA VAL A 37 11.09 7.01 5.87
C VAL A 37 9.88 6.09 5.99
N GLU A 38 10.06 4.96 6.67
CA GLU A 38 9.03 3.95 6.92
C GLU A 38 8.67 3.86 8.40
N PRO A 39 7.51 3.29 8.79
CA PRO A 39 7.09 3.24 10.20
C PRO A 39 7.99 2.32 11.04
N GLN A 40 8.30 1.15 10.51
CA GLN A 40 9.13 0.12 11.13
C GLN A 40 10.04 -0.54 10.08
N PRO A 41 11.18 -1.14 10.49
CA PRO A 41 12.12 -1.73 9.54
C PRO A 41 11.48 -2.81 8.67
N SER A 42 11.67 -2.71 7.36
CA SER A 42 11.29 -3.75 6.41
C SER A 42 12.20 -4.97 6.48
N ALA A 43 11.67 -6.15 6.15
CA ALA A 43 12.39 -7.42 6.26
C ALA A 43 13.55 -7.54 5.26
N THR A 44 13.38 -6.97 4.05
CA THR A 44 14.36 -7.09 2.95
C THR A 44 15.36 -5.95 2.87
N ARG A 45 15.27 -4.97 3.77
CA ARG A 45 16.05 -3.72 3.78
C ARG A 45 17.56 -3.91 3.60
N ASN A 46 18.12 -4.99 4.16
CA ASN A 46 19.54 -5.30 4.11
C ASN A 46 19.95 -6.22 2.95
N ALA A 47 18.98 -6.70 2.17
CA ALA A 47 19.20 -7.67 1.10
C ALA A 47 19.38 -7.01 -0.28
N GLU A 48 18.92 -5.77 -0.46
CA GLU A 48 19.02 -5.04 -1.72
C GLU A 48 20.11 -3.95 -1.66
N HIS A 49 20.89 -3.86 -2.73
CA HIS A 49 21.83 -2.74 -2.93
C HIS A 49 21.03 -1.56 -3.50
N LEU A 50 20.40 -0.78 -2.61
CA LEU A 50 19.54 0.34 -3.01
C LEU A 50 20.39 1.58 -3.32
N PRO A 51 19.99 2.38 -4.31
CA PRO A 51 20.67 3.64 -4.63
C PRO A 51 20.32 4.76 -3.64
N PHE A 52 19.61 4.48 -2.55
CA PHE A 52 19.18 5.44 -1.54
C PHE A 52 19.08 4.80 -0.15
N GLU A 53 18.98 5.65 0.87
CA GLU A 53 18.91 5.24 2.28
C GLU A 53 17.47 5.03 2.73
N ILE A 54 17.21 4.03 3.58
CA ILE A 54 15.94 3.78 4.25
C ILE A 54 16.14 3.91 5.75
N VAL A 55 15.18 4.54 6.43
CA VAL A 55 15.16 4.66 7.88
C VAL A 55 13.75 4.44 8.42
N ALA A 56 13.63 3.73 9.54
CA ALA A 56 12.34 3.56 10.20
C ALA A 56 12.15 4.61 11.30
N LEU A 57 10.89 5.04 11.55
CA LEU A 57 10.56 5.93 12.66
C LEU A 57 11.00 5.36 14.00
N THR A 58 10.92 4.03 14.16
CA THR A 58 11.38 3.35 15.38
C THR A 58 12.90 3.44 15.59
N GLU A 59 13.67 3.64 14.53
CA GLU A 59 15.14 3.88 14.63
C GLU A 59 15.48 5.34 14.91
N LEU A 60 14.52 6.23 14.73
CA LEU A 60 14.63 7.67 14.98
C LEU A 60 14.10 8.08 16.36
N GLY A 61 13.67 7.12 17.16
CA GLY A 61 13.24 7.36 18.55
C GLY A 61 11.74 7.17 18.80
N LEU A 62 10.91 6.93 17.76
CA LEU A 62 9.50 6.61 17.99
C LEU A 62 9.40 5.20 18.60
N THR A 63 8.79 5.08 19.76
CA THR A 63 8.61 3.78 20.40
C THR A 63 7.57 2.91 19.67
N PRO A 64 7.68 1.57 19.71
CA PRO A 64 6.66 0.68 19.15
C PRO A 64 5.24 0.95 19.70
N THR A 65 5.14 1.39 20.95
CA THR A 65 3.85 1.75 21.58
C THR A 65 3.26 3.01 20.95
N GLN A 66 4.06 4.06 20.75
CA GLN A 66 3.62 5.28 20.06
C GLN A 66 3.20 4.98 18.62
N LEU A 67 3.98 4.17 17.90
CA LEU A 67 3.62 3.76 16.55
C LEU A 67 2.29 3.01 16.50
N ARG A 68 2.05 2.07 17.43
CA ARG A 68 0.75 1.37 17.54
C ARG A 68 -0.39 2.33 17.83
N ARG A 69 -0.22 3.26 18.77
CA ARG A 69 -1.22 4.28 19.07
C ARG A 69 -1.59 5.07 17.80
N ALA A 70 -0.60 5.50 17.03
CA ALA A 70 -0.81 6.22 15.77
C ALA A 70 -1.61 5.41 14.74
N TRP A 71 -1.39 4.09 14.66
CA TRP A 71 -2.17 3.20 13.78
C TRP A 71 -3.66 3.12 14.14
N PHE A 72 -4.01 3.42 15.39
CA PHE A 72 -5.40 3.51 15.84
C PHE A 72 -5.92 4.95 15.87
N GLY A 73 -5.22 5.90 15.27
CA GLY A 73 -5.60 7.31 15.27
C GLY A 73 -5.51 7.95 16.66
N LEU A 74 -4.72 7.37 17.58
CA LEU A 74 -4.47 7.94 18.90
C LEU A 74 -3.25 8.85 18.84
N GLU A 75 -3.30 9.97 19.60
CA GLU A 75 -2.26 10.98 19.62
C GLU A 75 -0.89 10.40 19.98
N THR A 76 0.16 10.88 19.28
CA THR A 76 1.56 10.59 19.58
C THR A 76 2.28 11.85 20.04
N GLU A 77 3.14 11.71 21.04
CA GLU A 77 3.96 12.80 21.58
C GLU A 77 5.35 12.78 20.92
N GLU A 78 6.03 13.95 20.90
CA GLU A 78 7.45 14.17 20.57
C GLU A 78 7.92 14.07 19.11
N PRO A 79 7.53 15.02 18.23
CA PRO A 79 8.08 15.11 16.87
C PRO A 79 9.53 15.63 16.83
N GLU A 80 9.99 16.40 17.84
CA GLU A 80 11.30 17.08 17.80
C GLU A 80 12.47 16.09 17.79
N THR A 81 12.46 15.06 18.66
CA THR A 81 13.52 14.04 18.71
C THR A 81 13.66 13.31 17.39
N VAL A 82 12.53 12.89 16.79
CA VAL A 82 12.49 12.25 15.48
C VAL A 82 12.99 13.20 14.40
N GLY A 83 12.57 14.48 14.45
CA GLY A 83 12.99 15.52 13.52
C GLY A 83 14.50 15.74 13.53
N HIS A 84 15.11 15.89 14.71
CA HIS A 84 16.57 16.03 14.85
C HIS A 84 17.32 14.82 14.32
N ALA A 85 16.90 13.60 14.66
CA ALA A 85 17.51 12.37 14.16
C ALA A 85 17.40 12.23 12.63
N LEU A 86 16.28 12.68 12.04
CA LEU A 86 16.13 12.77 10.57
C LEU A 86 17.12 13.74 9.96
N LEU A 87 17.30 14.94 10.55
CA LEU A 87 18.24 15.94 10.03
C LEU A 87 19.67 15.46 10.11
N GLU A 88 20.08 14.79 11.17
CA GLU A 88 21.41 14.19 11.28
C GLU A 88 21.70 13.20 10.16
N ARG A 89 20.70 12.37 9.82
CA ARG A 89 20.81 11.47 8.67
C ARG A 89 20.85 12.22 7.35
N PHE A 90 19.96 13.22 7.20
CA PHE A 90 19.87 14.04 6.00
C PHE A 90 21.07 14.97 5.80
N ALA A 91 21.83 15.30 6.84
CA ALA A 91 23.06 16.10 6.74
C ALA A 91 24.16 15.46 5.86
N LYS A 92 24.07 14.15 5.60
CA LYS A 92 24.93 13.45 4.64
C LYS A 92 24.58 13.74 3.17
N PHE A 93 23.46 14.41 2.91
CA PHE A 93 22.99 14.80 1.60
C PHE A 93 23.63 16.12 1.16
N LEU A 94 23.46 16.48 -0.11
CA LEU A 94 24.10 17.65 -0.69
C LEU A 94 23.63 18.96 -0.02
N PRO A 95 24.51 19.74 0.62
CA PRO A 95 24.09 20.81 1.53
C PRO A 95 23.42 22.01 0.82
N ASN A 96 23.69 22.23 -0.47
CA ASN A 96 23.21 23.41 -1.22
C ASN A 96 22.07 23.08 -2.19
N GLU A 97 21.44 21.92 -2.04
CA GLU A 97 20.34 21.51 -2.91
C GLU A 97 18.99 21.69 -2.25
N THR A 98 17.98 21.99 -3.04
CA THR A 98 16.59 22.09 -2.57
C THR A 98 16.18 20.81 -1.86
N ARG A 99 15.59 20.97 -0.68
CA ARG A 99 15.11 19.89 0.21
C ARG A 99 13.61 19.76 0.05
N ILE A 100 13.14 18.56 -0.23
CA ILE A 100 11.73 18.28 -0.49
C ILE A 100 11.28 17.13 0.42
N ALA A 101 10.17 17.33 1.13
CA ALA A 101 9.52 16.30 1.92
C ALA A 101 8.21 15.88 1.24
N ILE A 102 8.10 14.61 0.87
CA ILE A 102 6.91 14.03 0.23
C ILE A 102 6.16 13.22 1.27
N PHE A 103 4.90 13.59 1.50
CA PHE A 103 3.97 12.88 2.36
C PHE A 103 2.98 12.12 1.49
N SER A 104 2.95 10.79 1.60
CA SER A 104 2.04 9.95 0.81
C SER A 104 0.70 9.70 1.49
N ALA A 105 0.59 10.01 2.79
CA ALA A 105 -0.60 9.84 3.61
C ALA A 105 -0.61 10.81 4.81
N PRO A 106 -1.79 11.17 5.34
CA PRO A 106 -1.92 12.04 6.51
C PRO A 106 -1.77 11.24 7.82
N PHE A 107 -0.62 10.60 8.00
CA PHE A 107 -0.32 9.82 9.19
C PHE A 107 0.24 10.70 10.29
N ASP A 108 -0.37 10.70 11.48
CA ASP A 108 -0.08 11.63 12.58
C ASP A 108 1.42 11.81 12.87
N PRO A 109 2.26 10.76 13.04
CA PRO A 109 3.69 10.94 13.30
C PRO A 109 4.44 11.68 12.21
N PHE A 110 4.00 11.58 10.94
CA PHE A 110 4.62 12.31 9.84
C PHE A 110 4.16 13.77 9.82
N VAL A 111 2.85 14.00 9.98
CA VAL A 111 2.27 15.34 9.91
C VAL A 111 2.84 16.25 11.00
N ARG A 112 3.12 15.70 12.18
CA ARG A 112 3.76 16.42 13.29
C ARG A 112 5.19 16.89 12.98
N LEU A 113 5.85 16.33 11.99
CA LEU A 113 7.18 16.78 11.56
C LEU A 113 7.13 18.01 10.64
N VAL A 114 5.97 18.38 10.09
CA VAL A 114 5.85 19.46 9.12
C VAL A 114 6.38 20.80 9.63
N PRO A 115 6.03 21.30 10.84
CA PRO A 115 6.58 22.56 11.34
C PRO A 115 8.10 22.52 11.50
N PHE A 116 8.64 21.39 11.95
CA PHE A 116 10.07 21.17 12.08
C PHE A 116 10.79 21.21 10.72
N LEU A 117 10.24 20.53 9.71
CA LEU A 117 10.78 20.52 8.35
C LEU A 117 10.70 21.92 7.71
N ARG A 118 9.62 22.67 7.97
CA ARG A 118 9.48 24.06 7.53
C ARG A 118 10.56 24.97 8.10
N ALA A 119 10.86 24.84 9.40
CA ALA A 119 11.93 25.59 10.06
C ALA A 119 13.32 25.31 9.43
N HIS A 120 13.47 24.18 8.74
CA HIS A 120 14.69 23.77 8.05
C HIS A 120 14.59 23.87 6.52
N GLU A 121 13.73 24.74 6.02
CA GLU A 121 13.59 25.10 4.60
C GLU A 121 13.24 23.92 3.67
N PHE A 122 12.45 22.95 4.17
CA PHE A 122 11.89 21.92 3.31
C PHE A 122 10.67 22.44 2.55
N LEU A 123 10.61 22.17 1.27
CA LEU A 123 9.40 22.23 0.47
C LEU A 123 8.53 21.01 0.83
N ILE A 124 7.27 21.25 1.15
CA ILE A 124 6.32 20.21 1.56
C ILE A 124 5.44 19.84 0.38
N VAL A 125 5.49 18.58 -0.02
CA VAL A 125 4.64 17.99 -1.04
C VAL A 125 3.70 17.00 -0.37
N TYR A 126 2.40 17.21 -0.49
CA TYR A 126 1.42 16.19 -0.15
C TYR A 126 0.98 15.47 -1.42
N TYR A 127 1.36 14.21 -1.56
CA TYR A 127 0.99 13.35 -2.67
C TYR A 127 0.02 12.28 -2.19
N ALA A 128 -1.27 12.60 -2.19
CA ALA A 128 -2.33 11.72 -1.73
C ALA A 128 -2.48 10.51 -2.67
N MET A 129 -2.10 9.33 -2.17
CA MET A 129 -2.15 8.09 -2.93
C MET A 129 -3.51 7.36 -2.85
N ASP A 130 -4.40 7.82 -1.97
CA ASP A 130 -5.77 7.33 -1.79
C ASP A 130 -6.69 8.49 -1.38
N ASP A 131 -8.01 8.26 -1.36
CA ASP A 131 -8.98 9.20 -0.78
C ASP A 131 -9.02 9.02 0.75
N PHE A 132 -8.10 9.69 1.44
CA PHE A 132 -8.00 9.60 2.89
C PHE A 132 -9.16 10.26 3.63
N ALA A 133 -9.90 11.16 2.98
CA ALA A 133 -11.12 11.71 3.56
C ALA A 133 -12.23 10.65 3.71
N ALA A 134 -12.28 9.65 2.81
CA ALA A 134 -13.20 8.52 2.88
C ALA A 134 -12.70 7.37 3.76
N ALA A 135 -11.41 7.31 4.07
CA ALA A 135 -10.77 6.17 4.73
C ALA A 135 -11.31 5.85 6.15
N PRO A 136 -11.61 6.84 7.03
CA PRO A 136 -12.14 6.56 8.37
C PRO A 136 -13.48 5.83 8.38
N ALA A 137 -14.36 6.13 7.41
CA ALA A 137 -15.65 5.45 7.27
C ALA A 137 -15.52 3.94 6.97
N LEU A 138 -14.34 3.51 6.50
CA LEU A 138 -14.01 2.12 6.22
C LEU A 138 -13.16 1.48 7.33
N GLY A 139 -12.97 2.18 8.45
CA GLY A 139 -12.21 1.69 9.59
C GLY A 139 -10.71 2.01 9.57
N HIS A 140 -10.23 2.80 8.61
CA HIS A 140 -8.84 3.27 8.55
C HIS A 140 -8.65 4.52 9.40
N THR A 141 -8.80 4.37 10.71
CA THR A 141 -8.82 5.47 11.70
C THR A 141 -7.45 6.14 11.91
N GLN A 142 -6.36 5.53 11.43
CA GLN A 142 -5.02 6.10 11.44
C GLN A 142 -4.87 7.34 10.55
N PHE A 143 -5.84 7.61 9.67
CA PHE A 143 -5.85 8.78 8.79
C PHE A 143 -6.90 9.78 9.27
N ALA A 144 -6.51 10.60 10.25
CA ALA A 144 -7.41 11.58 10.81
C ALA A 144 -7.71 12.72 9.81
N PRO A 145 -8.98 13.11 9.58
CA PRO A 145 -9.33 14.19 8.66
C PRO A 145 -8.62 15.52 8.99
N ALA A 146 -8.45 15.82 10.29
CA ALA A 146 -7.75 17.02 10.72
C ALA A 146 -6.26 17.03 10.35
N ALA A 147 -5.61 15.85 10.33
CA ALA A 147 -4.22 15.71 9.88
C ALA A 147 -4.10 15.96 8.38
N GLU A 148 -5.05 15.46 7.59
CA GLU A 148 -5.09 15.74 6.15
C GLU A 148 -5.37 17.22 5.87
N ASP A 149 -6.32 17.83 6.58
CA ASP A 149 -6.62 19.26 6.47
C ASP A 149 -5.38 20.12 6.74
N TYR A 150 -4.60 19.74 7.75
CA TYR A 150 -3.35 20.42 8.05
C TYR A 150 -2.35 20.30 6.88
N LEU A 151 -2.11 19.10 6.38
CA LEU A 151 -1.22 18.88 5.22
C LEU A 151 -1.68 19.67 3.99
N VAL A 152 -2.98 19.65 3.67
CA VAL A 152 -3.51 20.37 2.51
C VAL A 152 -3.31 21.89 2.65
N ARG A 153 -3.49 22.45 3.84
CA ARG A 153 -3.27 23.88 4.10
C ARG A 153 -1.79 24.26 4.03
N ASP A 154 -0.92 23.42 4.61
CA ASP A 154 0.49 23.76 4.74
C ASP A 154 1.32 23.38 3.51
N ALA A 155 1.00 22.31 2.77
CA ALA A 155 1.77 21.87 1.62
C ALA A 155 1.99 22.98 0.57
N ASP A 156 3.19 23.03 0.00
CA ASP A 156 3.52 23.93 -1.13
C ASP A 156 2.96 23.37 -2.44
N VAL A 157 2.93 22.04 -2.54
CA VAL A 157 2.41 21.31 -3.71
C VAL A 157 1.46 20.23 -3.25
N LEU A 158 0.30 20.18 -3.89
CA LEU A 158 -0.67 19.10 -3.74
C LEU A 158 -0.66 18.22 -4.99
N CYS A 159 -0.48 16.93 -4.80
CA CYS A 159 -0.61 15.90 -5.83
C CYS A 159 -1.64 14.85 -5.40
N ALA A 160 -2.34 14.27 -6.35
CA ALA A 160 -3.31 13.23 -6.11
C ALA A 160 -3.28 12.20 -7.24
N VAL A 161 -3.58 10.94 -6.92
CA VAL A 161 -3.57 9.86 -7.91
C VAL A 161 -4.74 9.86 -8.88
N THR A 162 -5.85 10.55 -8.54
CA THR A 162 -7.03 10.65 -9.40
C THR A 162 -7.60 12.07 -9.44
N PRO A 163 -8.35 12.42 -10.50
CA PRO A 163 -9.09 13.69 -10.52
C PRO A 163 -10.13 13.82 -9.40
N HIS A 164 -10.67 12.70 -8.90
CA HIS A 164 -11.59 12.69 -7.76
C HIS A 164 -10.86 13.16 -6.51
N THR A 165 -9.76 12.51 -6.16
CA THR A 165 -8.94 12.86 -4.99
C THR A 165 -8.36 14.27 -5.11
N ALA A 166 -7.95 14.71 -6.31
CA ALA A 166 -7.51 16.10 -6.51
C ALA A 166 -8.57 17.10 -6.09
N ARG A 167 -9.83 16.91 -6.50
CA ARG A 167 -10.96 17.79 -6.11
C ARG A 167 -11.19 17.81 -4.60
N THR A 168 -11.00 16.68 -3.90
CA THR A 168 -11.13 16.67 -2.42
C THR A 168 -10.03 17.49 -1.74
N LEU A 169 -8.83 17.55 -2.33
CA LEU A 169 -7.72 18.36 -1.81
C LEU A 169 -7.88 19.87 -2.08
N GLU A 170 -8.68 20.25 -3.06
CA GLU A 170 -8.88 21.67 -3.43
C GLU A 170 -9.80 22.44 -2.47
N ARG A 171 -10.31 21.79 -1.43
CA ARG A 171 -11.26 22.36 -0.46
C ARG A 171 -10.80 23.63 0.28
N PHE A 172 -9.48 23.92 0.26
CA PHE A 172 -8.91 25.15 0.84
C PHE A 172 -8.43 26.16 -0.21
N GLY A 173 -8.93 26.08 -1.44
CA GLY A 173 -8.63 27.04 -2.50
C GLY A 173 -7.24 26.85 -3.15
N LYS A 174 -6.59 25.72 -2.91
CA LYS A 174 -5.35 25.32 -3.60
C LYS A 174 -5.68 24.43 -4.79
N THR A 175 -4.80 24.40 -5.79
CA THR A 175 -4.90 23.49 -6.94
C THR A 175 -4.07 22.24 -6.68
N ALA A 176 -4.63 21.07 -7.00
CA ALA A 176 -3.92 19.80 -6.90
C ALA A 176 -3.56 19.24 -8.30
N HIS A 177 -2.33 18.77 -8.44
CA HIS A 177 -1.84 18.13 -9.67
C HIS A 177 -2.25 16.65 -9.68
N VAL A 178 -2.81 16.18 -10.78
CA VAL A 178 -3.13 14.75 -10.95
C VAL A 178 -1.93 14.02 -11.49
N ILE A 179 -1.34 13.17 -10.65
CA ILE A 179 -0.23 12.28 -11.00
C ILE A 179 -0.67 10.85 -10.64
N PRO A 180 -1.21 10.09 -11.59
CA PRO A 180 -1.68 8.73 -11.34
C PRO A 180 -0.57 7.78 -10.90
N ASN A 181 -0.93 6.61 -10.41
CA ASN A 181 0.02 5.54 -10.18
C ASN A 181 0.72 5.13 -11.48
N GLY A 182 1.82 4.43 -11.35
CA GLY A 182 2.62 3.95 -12.47
C GLY A 182 2.74 2.43 -12.48
N ILE A 183 3.51 1.95 -13.43
CA ILE A 183 3.84 0.53 -13.60
C ILE A 183 5.36 0.31 -13.64
N ALA A 184 5.82 -0.75 -12.99
CA ALA A 184 7.18 -1.29 -13.15
C ALA A 184 7.16 -2.31 -14.31
N LEU A 185 7.24 -1.81 -15.54
CA LEU A 185 7.10 -2.64 -16.75
C LEU A 185 8.10 -3.78 -16.81
N GLU A 186 9.31 -3.56 -16.35
CA GLU A 186 10.38 -4.55 -16.34
C GLU A 186 9.99 -5.85 -15.61
N THR A 187 9.17 -5.77 -14.57
CA THR A 187 8.69 -6.95 -13.84
C THR A 187 7.81 -7.83 -14.70
N PHE A 188 7.00 -7.25 -15.59
CA PHE A 188 6.04 -7.97 -16.41
C PHE A 188 6.57 -8.27 -17.81
N GLN A 189 7.35 -7.37 -18.42
CA GLN A 189 7.93 -7.58 -19.75
C GLN A 189 8.99 -8.67 -19.78
N THR A 190 9.89 -8.73 -18.81
CA THR A 190 10.92 -9.78 -18.73
C THR A 190 10.34 -11.18 -18.56
N ARG A 191 9.09 -11.28 -18.10
CA ARG A 191 8.37 -12.53 -17.87
C ARG A 191 7.22 -12.78 -18.85
N LYS A 192 7.14 -11.99 -19.92
CA LYS A 192 6.14 -12.13 -20.99
C LYS A 192 6.02 -13.57 -21.54
N ASN A 193 7.13 -14.32 -21.54
CA ASN A 193 7.20 -15.73 -21.94
C ASN A 193 7.25 -16.69 -20.73
N ALA A 194 6.88 -16.24 -19.52
CA ALA A 194 6.86 -17.10 -18.37
C ALA A 194 5.87 -18.26 -18.59
N ARG A 195 6.29 -19.47 -18.24
CA ARG A 195 5.39 -20.63 -18.31
C ARG A 195 4.18 -20.36 -17.41
N PRO A 196 2.94 -20.51 -17.93
CA PRO A 196 1.75 -20.29 -17.13
C PRO A 196 1.74 -21.14 -15.85
N ALA A 197 1.17 -20.61 -14.79
CA ALA A 197 0.94 -21.38 -13.58
C ALA A 197 0.02 -22.57 -13.89
N GLN A 198 0.26 -23.70 -13.23
CA GLN A 198 -0.64 -24.85 -13.34
C GLN A 198 -1.84 -24.60 -12.41
N ILE A 199 -2.95 -24.17 -13.01
CA ILE A 199 -4.21 -23.91 -12.34
C ILE A 199 -5.35 -24.62 -13.08
N GLU A 200 -6.44 -24.90 -12.37
CA GLU A 200 -7.62 -25.51 -12.95
C GLU A 200 -8.26 -24.55 -13.98
N ARG A 201 -8.50 -25.05 -15.19
CA ARG A 201 -9.07 -24.26 -16.27
C ARG A 201 -10.54 -24.60 -16.50
N GLY A 202 -11.36 -23.53 -16.62
CA GLY A 202 -12.75 -23.62 -17.03
C GLY A 202 -12.95 -23.23 -18.51
N GLU A 203 -14.20 -23.04 -18.92
CA GLU A 203 -14.51 -22.41 -20.24
C GLU A 203 -13.88 -21.03 -20.34
N LEU A 204 -13.96 -20.23 -19.26
CA LEU A 204 -13.12 -19.07 -19.01
C LEU A 204 -12.39 -19.25 -17.69
N THR A 205 -11.13 -18.80 -17.66
CA THR A 205 -10.29 -18.78 -16.46
C THR A 205 -10.08 -17.32 -16.06
N LEU A 206 -10.64 -16.95 -14.90
CA LEU A 206 -10.65 -15.58 -14.38
C LEU A 206 -9.64 -15.45 -13.25
N GLY A 207 -8.89 -14.35 -13.21
CA GLY A 207 -7.85 -14.12 -12.21
C GLY A 207 -8.07 -12.84 -11.41
N PHE A 208 -7.68 -12.88 -10.14
CA PHE A 208 -7.58 -11.70 -9.28
C PHE A 208 -6.38 -11.84 -8.36
N TRP A 209 -5.67 -10.74 -8.12
CA TRP A 209 -4.74 -10.65 -7.00
C TRP A 209 -4.90 -9.36 -6.21
N GLY A 210 -4.64 -9.47 -4.92
CA GLY A 210 -4.71 -8.36 -3.97
C GLY A 210 -5.26 -8.76 -2.62
N THR A 211 -5.39 -7.79 -1.71
CA THR A 211 -5.94 -8.02 -0.38
C THR A 211 -7.43 -8.38 -0.45
N LEU A 212 -7.81 -9.44 0.24
CA LEU A 212 -9.19 -9.93 0.30
C LEU A 212 -9.89 -9.39 1.55
N ILE A 213 -10.28 -8.10 1.50
CA ILE A 213 -11.03 -7.39 2.54
C ILE A 213 -12.25 -6.70 1.96
N ASP A 214 -13.32 -6.58 2.74
CA ASP A 214 -14.62 -6.06 2.27
C ASP A 214 -14.57 -4.60 1.77
N SER A 215 -13.65 -3.79 2.26
CA SER A 215 -13.47 -2.41 1.77
C SER A 215 -12.87 -2.32 0.37
N MET A 216 -12.24 -3.41 -0.13
CA MET A 216 -11.50 -3.43 -1.39
C MET A 216 -11.92 -4.54 -2.37
N PHE A 217 -12.75 -5.49 -1.92
CA PHE A 217 -13.12 -6.67 -2.70
C PHE A 217 -14.59 -7.03 -2.47
N ASP A 218 -15.38 -7.00 -3.52
CA ASP A 218 -16.80 -7.39 -3.47
C ASP A 218 -16.96 -8.91 -3.62
N ALA A 219 -17.03 -9.59 -2.47
CA ALA A 219 -17.26 -11.03 -2.42
C ALA A 219 -18.66 -11.43 -2.95
N GLY A 220 -19.67 -10.56 -2.80
CA GLY A 220 -21.01 -10.82 -3.32
C GLY A 220 -21.02 -10.84 -4.83
N LEU A 221 -20.32 -9.90 -5.46
CA LEU A 221 -20.18 -9.84 -6.92
C LEU A 221 -19.46 -11.09 -7.47
N VAL A 222 -18.38 -11.52 -6.82
CA VAL A 222 -17.65 -12.74 -7.23
C VAL A 222 -18.50 -14.00 -7.02
N ALA A 223 -19.27 -14.08 -5.92
CA ALA A 223 -20.23 -15.16 -5.69
C ALA A 223 -21.29 -15.22 -6.78
N HIS A 224 -21.83 -14.06 -7.19
CA HIS A 224 -22.79 -13.95 -8.28
C HIS A 224 -22.22 -14.52 -9.61
N VAL A 225 -20.99 -14.14 -9.96
CA VAL A 225 -20.29 -14.68 -11.16
C VAL A 225 -20.15 -16.20 -11.05
N ALA A 226 -19.67 -16.71 -9.91
CA ALA A 226 -19.47 -18.15 -9.71
C ALA A 226 -20.78 -18.94 -9.83
N GLN A 227 -21.87 -18.40 -9.31
CA GLN A 227 -23.19 -19.04 -9.36
C GLN A 227 -23.79 -19.03 -10.76
N MET A 228 -23.68 -17.90 -11.48
CA MET A 228 -24.29 -17.73 -12.81
C MET A 228 -23.48 -18.40 -13.92
N ARG A 229 -22.21 -18.68 -13.69
CA ARG A 229 -21.29 -19.32 -14.65
C ARG A 229 -20.48 -20.41 -13.96
N PRO A 230 -21.09 -21.54 -13.56
CA PRO A 230 -20.38 -22.62 -12.85
C PRO A 230 -19.27 -23.27 -13.68
N GLN A 231 -19.29 -23.10 -15.01
CA GLN A 231 -18.25 -23.59 -15.93
C GLN A 231 -17.01 -22.66 -16.02
N TRP A 232 -17.07 -21.44 -15.44
CA TRP A 232 -15.91 -20.56 -15.37
C TRP A 232 -15.16 -20.79 -14.05
N ASN A 233 -13.85 -20.78 -14.12
CA ASN A 233 -13.00 -20.94 -12.94
C ASN A 233 -12.43 -19.59 -12.51
N ILE A 234 -12.53 -19.28 -11.21
CA ILE A 234 -12.11 -18.02 -10.62
C ILE A 234 -10.94 -18.28 -9.67
N HIS A 235 -9.80 -17.69 -9.95
CA HIS A 235 -8.57 -17.87 -9.18
C HIS A 235 -8.26 -16.59 -8.39
N LEU A 236 -8.24 -16.70 -7.06
CA LEU A 236 -8.02 -15.59 -6.14
C LEU A 236 -6.67 -15.75 -5.45
N LEU A 237 -5.76 -14.79 -5.69
CA LEU A 237 -4.46 -14.70 -5.05
C LEU A 237 -4.44 -13.51 -4.09
N GLY A 238 -3.94 -13.70 -2.90
CA GLY A 238 -3.74 -12.60 -1.97
C GLY A 238 -3.75 -13.00 -0.51
N ALA A 239 -3.29 -12.07 0.33
CA ALA A 239 -3.34 -12.23 1.76
C ALA A 239 -4.79 -12.15 2.23
N ARG A 240 -5.09 -12.92 3.27
CA ARG A 240 -6.36 -12.89 3.98
C ARG A 240 -6.18 -11.98 5.17
N ASP A 241 -6.97 -10.91 5.24
CA ASP A 241 -7.04 -10.14 6.47
C ASP A 241 -8.08 -10.80 7.40
N PRO A 242 -7.71 -11.21 8.61
CA PRO A 242 -8.67 -11.70 9.58
C PRO A 242 -9.47 -10.52 10.12
N GLU A 243 -10.61 -10.20 9.52
CA GLU A 243 -11.61 -9.33 10.15
C GLU A 243 -12.25 -10.08 11.33
N PRO A 244 -12.06 -9.64 12.57
CA PRO A 244 -12.42 -10.43 13.74
C PRO A 244 -13.93 -10.64 13.92
N HIS A 245 -14.77 -9.83 13.30
CA HIS A 245 -16.22 -9.80 13.53
C HIS A 245 -17.08 -10.25 12.33
N ARG A 246 -16.46 -10.64 11.23
CA ARG A 246 -17.17 -11.13 10.03
C ARG A 246 -16.59 -12.44 9.52
N PRO A 247 -17.40 -13.34 8.95
CA PRO A 247 -16.86 -14.46 8.19
C PRO A 247 -15.91 -13.95 7.13
N SER A 248 -14.67 -14.46 7.11
CA SER A 248 -13.68 -14.04 6.09
C SER A 248 -14.27 -14.23 4.68
N ILE A 249 -13.83 -13.42 3.74
CA ILE A 249 -14.22 -13.55 2.32
C ILE A 249 -14.06 -14.99 1.83
N VAL A 250 -12.96 -15.65 2.24
CA VAL A 250 -12.74 -17.06 1.91
C VAL A 250 -13.84 -17.96 2.49
N ALA A 251 -14.27 -17.74 3.74
CA ALA A 251 -15.36 -18.54 4.34
C ALA A 251 -16.68 -18.37 3.59
N ARG A 252 -16.94 -17.17 3.08
CA ARG A 252 -18.15 -16.87 2.28
C ARG A 252 -18.11 -17.47 0.87
N LEU A 253 -16.94 -17.52 0.26
CA LEU A 253 -16.79 -17.95 -1.13
C LEU A 253 -16.41 -19.44 -1.29
N LYS A 254 -15.88 -20.11 -0.27
CA LYS A 254 -15.43 -21.51 -0.36
C LYS A 254 -16.53 -22.53 -0.66
N GLN A 255 -17.81 -22.12 -0.58
CA GLN A 255 -18.94 -22.99 -0.97
C GLN A 255 -19.07 -23.19 -2.49
N PHE A 256 -18.40 -22.37 -3.29
CA PHE A 256 -18.40 -22.45 -4.75
C PHE A 256 -17.23 -23.30 -5.21
N GLU A 257 -17.50 -24.42 -5.88
CA GLU A 257 -16.48 -25.38 -6.34
C GLU A 257 -15.57 -24.82 -7.42
N ASN A 258 -16.04 -23.78 -8.14
CA ASN A 258 -15.32 -23.08 -9.20
C ASN A 258 -14.54 -21.84 -8.73
N ILE A 259 -14.35 -21.66 -7.41
CA ILE A 259 -13.49 -20.61 -6.85
C ILE A 259 -12.27 -21.25 -6.15
N PHE A 260 -11.08 -20.85 -6.58
CA PHE A 260 -9.80 -21.41 -6.13
C PHE A 260 -8.99 -20.33 -5.40
N PHE A 261 -8.53 -20.65 -4.18
CA PHE A 261 -7.72 -19.75 -3.36
C PHE A 261 -6.26 -20.20 -3.32
N HIS A 262 -5.35 -19.34 -3.75
CA HIS A 262 -3.91 -19.64 -3.84
C HIS A 262 -3.08 -19.04 -2.69
N GLY A 263 -3.67 -18.19 -1.83
CA GLY A 263 -2.92 -17.45 -0.84
C GLY A 263 -2.10 -16.31 -1.46
N ALA A 264 -1.17 -15.76 -0.68
CA ALA A 264 -0.24 -14.74 -1.17
C ALA A 264 0.82 -15.39 -2.08
N ALA A 265 1.10 -14.74 -3.19
CA ALA A 265 2.18 -15.11 -4.09
C ALA A 265 3.23 -13.99 -4.15
N PRO A 266 4.52 -14.31 -4.34
CA PRO A 266 5.54 -13.29 -4.61
C PRO A 266 5.17 -12.46 -5.84
N HIS A 267 5.44 -11.15 -5.80
CA HIS A 267 5.06 -10.22 -6.87
C HIS A 267 5.63 -10.66 -8.24
N GLU A 268 6.84 -11.18 -8.25
CA GLU A 268 7.50 -11.70 -9.44
C GLU A 268 6.85 -12.96 -10.05
N GLU A 269 5.99 -13.65 -9.31
CA GLU A 269 5.26 -14.83 -9.83
C GLU A 269 3.90 -14.44 -10.47
N LEU A 270 3.38 -13.24 -10.22
CA LEU A 270 2.09 -12.78 -10.73
C LEU A 270 1.94 -12.87 -12.25
N PRO A 271 2.98 -12.56 -13.08
CA PRO A 271 2.89 -12.72 -14.52
C PRO A 271 2.55 -14.16 -14.97
N ARG A 272 2.98 -15.18 -14.22
CA ARG A 272 2.68 -16.58 -14.52
C ARG A 272 1.20 -16.92 -14.31
N TYR A 273 0.60 -16.35 -13.25
CA TYR A 273 -0.82 -16.50 -12.99
C TYR A 273 -1.65 -15.74 -14.03
N ALA A 274 -1.25 -14.50 -14.37
CA ALA A 274 -1.91 -13.76 -15.44
C ALA A 274 -1.87 -14.53 -16.77
N ALA A 275 -0.73 -15.14 -17.13
CA ALA A 275 -0.59 -15.94 -18.35
C ALA A 275 -1.55 -17.12 -18.40
N ALA A 276 -1.97 -17.66 -17.25
CA ALA A 276 -2.92 -18.75 -17.14
C ALA A 276 -4.40 -18.30 -17.21
N CYS A 277 -4.69 -17.00 -17.02
CA CYS A 277 -6.03 -16.45 -17.04
C CYS A 277 -6.40 -15.87 -18.41
N ASP A 278 -7.69 -15.88 -18.73
CA ASP A 278 -8.25 -15.26 -19.94
C ASP A 278 -8.65 -13.80 -19.69
N VAL A 279 -9.23 -13.50 -18.52
CA VAL A 279 -9.64 -12.17 -18.08
C VAL A 279 -9.21 -11.94 -16.63
N MET A 280 -8.73 -10.73 -16.34
CA MET A 280 -8.45 -10.33 -14.97
C MET A 280 -9.63 -9.57 -14.36
N LEU A 281 -9.92 -9.85 -13.10
CA LEU A 281 -11.03 -9.27 -12.37
C LEU A 281 -10.57 -8.14 -11.45
N ALA A 282 -11.38 -7.10 -11.36
CA ALA A 282 -11.27 -6.04 -10.37
C ALA A 282 -12.64 -5.80 -9.72
N PRO A 283 -13.12 -6.73 -8.88
CA PRO A 283 -14.44 -6.68 -8.27
C PRO A 283 -14.43 -5.73 -7.08
N PHE A 284 -14.44 -4.43 -7.33
CA PHE A 284 -14.45 -3.40 -6.31
C PHE A 284 -15.85 -3.20 -5.74
N PRO A 285 -15.99 -2.93 -4.43
CA PRO A 285 -17.25 -2.54 -3.85
C PRO A 285 -17.64 -1.11 -4.27
N ASP A 286 -18.95 -0.82 -4.32
CA ASP A 286 -19.46 0.53 -4.57
C ASP A 286 -19.35 1.39 -3.31
N ASN A 287 -18.24 2.08 -3.17
CA ASN A 287 -17.99 3.03 -2.07
C ASN A 287 -17.15 4.23 -2.52
N ALA A 288 -17.10 5.27 -1.69
CA ALA A 288 -16.35 6.50 -1.99
C ALA A 288 -14.85 6.23 -2.18
N PHE A 289 -14.29 5.33 -1.36
CA PHE A 289 -12.89 4.97 -1.44
C PHE A 289 -12.51 4.32 -2.79
N THR A 290 -13.35 3.44 -3.32
CA THR A 290 -13.17 2.87 -4.66
C THR A 290 -13.11 3.94 -5.75
N ARG A 291 -13.97 4.98 -5.64
CA ARG A 291 -14.01 6.07 -6.64
C ARG A 291 -12.79 6.98 -6.60
N GLY A 292 -12.14 7.09 -5.43
CA GLY A 292 -10.94 7.91 -5.23
C GLY A 292 -9.62 7.20 -5.58
N ARG A 293 -9.63 5.89 -5.80
CA ARG A 293 -8.42 5.09 -5.99
C ARG A 293 -7.97 5.00 -7.43
N ASP A 294 -6.67 4.80 -7.57
CA ASP A 294 -6.00 4.39 -8.81
C ASP A 294 -5.30 3.04 -8.58
N PRO A 295 -5.99 1.89 -8.77
CA PRO A 295 -5.49 0.60 -8.32
C PRO A 295 -4.32 0.10 -9.17
N LEU A 296 -3.14 -0.07 -8.58
CA LEU A 296 -1.91 -0.55 -9.22
C LEU A 296 -2.09 -1.84 -10.03
N LYS A 297 -2.87 -2.78 -9.50
CA LYS A 297 -3.13 -4.07 -10.16
C LYS A 297 -3.72 -3.96 -11.57
N ILE A 298 -4.42 -2.87 -11.88
CA ILE A 298 -4.97 -2.67 -13.22
C ILE A 298 -3.84 -2.50 -14.24
N TYR A 299 -2.83 -1.69 -13.91
CA TYR A 299 -1.65 -1.52 -14.77
C TYR A 299 -0.85 -2.81 -14.88
N GLU A 300 -0.77 -3.60 -13.80
CA GLU A 300 -0.11 -4.92 -13.79
C GLU A 300 -0.85 -5.91 -14.69
N TYR A 301 -2.18 -5.94 -14.66
CA TYR A 301 -3.00 -6.76 -15.55
C TYR A 301 -2.79 -6.40 -17.01
N LEU A 302 -2.79 -5.11 -17.30
CA LEU A 302 -2.54 -4.59 -18.65
C LEU A 302 -1.10 -4.90 -19.10
N ALA A 303 -0.11 -4.78 -18.22
CA ALA A 303 1.28 -5.14 -18.53
C ALA A 303 1.47 -6.64 -18.78
N ALA A 304 0.59 -7.48 -18.24
CA ALA A 304 0.50 -8.89 -18.58
C ALA A 304 -0.35 -9.16 -19.86
N HIS A 305 -0.73 -8.12 -20.60
CA HIS A 305 -1.59 -8.14 -21.79
C HIS A 305 -2.95 -8.84 -21.58
N LYS A 306 -3.54 -8.63 -20.39
CA LYS A 306 -4.84 -9.20 -20.06
C LYS A 306 -5.92 -8.12 -20.07
N PRO A 307 -7.08 -8.40 -20.71
CA PRO A 307 -8.24 -7.56 -20.57
C PRO A 307 -8.78 -7.63 -19.14
N VAL A 308 -9.39 -6.55 -18.68
CA VAL A 308 -9.84 -6.39 -17.30
C VAL A 308 -11.32 -6.12 -17.22
N ALA A 309 -12.04 -6.89 -16.39
CA ALA A 309 -13.39 -6.59 -15.97
C ALA A 309 -13.38 -5.98 -14.56
N ALA A 310 -13.81 -4.73 -14.45
CA ALA A 310 -13.85 -3.97 -13.19
C ALA A 310 -15.30 -3.60 -12.84
N SER A 311 -15.55 -3.31 -11.56
CA SER A 311 -16.83 -2.82 -11.06
C SER A 311 -16.68 -1.48 -10.34
N TYR A 312 -17.69 -0.62 -10.42
CA TYR A 312 -17.89 0.61 -9.64
C TYR A 312 -16.72 1.64 -9.64
N ALA A 313 -15.79 1.51 -10.57
CA ALA A 313 -14.59 2.35 -10.67
C ALA A 313 -14.60 3.17 -11.98
N PRO A 314 -15.45 4.20 -12.13
CA PRO A 314 -15.64 4.94 -13.37
C PRO A 314 -14.35 5.61 -13.89
N GLN A 315 -13.40 5.96 -13.02
CA GLN A 315 -12.10 6.52 -13.38
C GLN A 315 -11.27 5.58 -14.26
N LEU A 316 -11.52 4.26 -14.20
CA LEU A 316 -10.79 3.27 -14.98
C LEU A 316 -11.25 3.16 -16.43
N THR A 317 -12.39 3.77 -16.80
CA THR A 317 -12.94 3.73 -18.18
C THR A 317 -12.03 4.39 -19.21
N ALA A 318 -11.11 5.25 -18.76
CA ALA A 318 -10.11 5.89 -19.62
C ALA A 318 -8.93 4.96 -20.00
N LEU A 319 -8.77 3.82 -19.31
CA LEU A 319 -7.71 2.87 -19.58
C LEU A 319 -8.10 1.91 -20.72
N PRO A 320 -7.18 1.61 -21.66
CA PRO A 320 -7.47 0.66 -22.73
C PRO A 320 -7.69 -0.75 -22.15
N TYR A 321 -8.58 -1.52 -22.77
CA TYR A 321 -8.91 -2.91 -22.39
C TYR A 321 -9.42 -3.10 -20.96
N VAL A 322 -9.84 -2.02 -20.28
CA VAL A 322 -10.55 -2.05 -19.00
C VAL A 322 -12.03 -1.77 -19.23
N PHE A 323 -12.86 -2.71 -18.84
CA PHE A 323 -14.29 -2.65 -18.99
C PHE A 323 -14.93 -2.52 -17.61
N VAL A 324 -15.74 -1.48 -17.38
CA VAL A 324 -16.30 -1.16 -16.07
C VAL A 324 -17.80 -1.36 -16.06
N ALA A 325 -18.30 -2.13 -15.10
CA ALA A 325 -19.70 -2.39 -14.83
C ALA A 325 -20.20 -1.58 -13.62
N GLN A 326 -21.52 -1.32 -13.58
CA GLN A 326 -22.21 -0.63 -12.49
C GLN A 326 -23.18 -1.54 -11.73
N THR A 327 -23.47 -2.73 -12.26
CA THR A 327 -24.37 -3.72 -11.65
C THR A 327 -23.77 -5.13 -11.77
N PRO A 328 -24.21 -6.11 -10.94
CA PRO A 328 -23.76 -7.50 -11.05
C PRO A 328 -24.00 -8.14 -12.42
N ASP A 329 -25.16 -7.88 -13.04
CA ASP A 329 -25.46 -8.44 -14.37
C ASP A 329 -24.61 -7.79 -15.47
N GLU A 330 -24.37 -6.48 -15.39
CA GLU A 330 -23.41 -5.80 -16.26
C GLU A 330 -21.99 -6.35 -16.08
N PHE A 331 -21.63 -6.79 -14.86
CA PHE A 331 -20.29 -7.34 -14.62
C PHE A 331 -20.09 -8.66 -15.36
N LEU A 332 -21.11 -9.53 -15.40
CA LEU A 332 -21.08 -10.75 -16.22
C LEU A 332 -20.88 -10.43 -17.71
N ALA A 333 -21.71 -9.51 -18.26
CA ALA A 333 -21.57 -9.09 -19.65
C ALA A 333 -20.22 -8.41 -19.93
N THR A 334 -19.67 -7.72 -18.95
CA THR A 334 -18.34 -7.08 -19.02
C THR A 334 -17.22 -8.13 -19.10
N ILE A 335 -17.30 -9.22 -18.33
CA ILE A 335 -16.36 -10.34 -18.41
C ILE A 335 -16.44 -11.00 -19.80
N GLU A 336 -17.64 -11.28 -20.32
CA GLU A 336 -17.84 -11.87 -21.63
C GLU A 336 -17.25 -11.00 -22.75
N ARG A 337 -17.49 -9.68 -22.68
CA ARG A 337 -16.91 -8.71 -23.62
C ARG A 337 -15.38 -8.67 -23.53
N ALA A 338 -14.82 -8.66 -22.31
CA ALA A 338 -13.39 -8.69 -22.09
C ALA A 338 -12.76 -9.95 -22.68
N ALA A 339 -13.38 -11.12 -22.49
CA ALA A 339 -12.89 -12.40 -23.02
C ALA A 339 -12.87 -12.45 -24.56
N GLN A 340 -13.77 -11.72 -25.23
CA GLN A 340 -13.83 -11.63 -26.70
C GLN A 340 -12.91 -10.57 -27.28
N THR A 341 -12.31 -9.73 -26.42
CA THR A 341 -11.47 -8.61 -26.85
C THR A 341 -10.06 -9.08 -27.13
N ARG A 342 -9.58 -8.82 -28.34
CA ARG A 342 -8.16 -9.01 -28.69
C ARG A 342 -7.35 -7.81 -28.22
N VAL A 343 -6.34 -8.06 -27.40
CA VAL A 343 -5.39 -7.05 -26.97
C VAL A 343 -4.32 -6.83 -28.05
N GLU A 344 -4.21 -5.59 -28.52
CA GLU A 344 -3.14 -5.17 -29.42
C GLU A 344 -1.88 -4.84 -28.60
N GLU A 345 -1.04 -5.86 -28.38
CA GLU A 345 0.06 -5.83 -27.41
C GLU A 345 1.02 -4.64 -27.62
N HIS A 346 1.44 -4.40 -28.88
CA HIS A 346 2.38 -3.31 -29.14
C HIS A 346 1.79 -1.92 -28.81
N ALA A 347 0.55 -1.67 -29.18
CA ALA A 347 -0.10 -0.39 -28.86
C ALA A 347 -0.29 -0.22 -27.35
N LEU A 348 -0.58 -1.31 -26.65
CA LEU A 348 -0.70 -1.31 -25.19
C LEU A 348 0.67 -1.09 -24.51
N ASP A 349 1.74 -1.72 -25.00
CA ASP A 349 3.10 -1.50 -24.48
C ASP A 349 3.49 -0.02 -24.58
N VAL A 350 3.27 0.62 -25.75
CA VAL A 350 3.53 2.07 -25.96
C VAL A 350 2.72 2.94 -24.98
N PHE A 351 1.46 2.60 -24.76
CA PHE A 351 0.62 3.28 -23.75
C PHE A 351 1.22 3.15 -22.35
N LEU A 352 1.61 1.93 -21.96
CA LEU A 352 2.11 1.63 -20.63
C LEU A 352 3.50 2.25 -20.34
N GLU A 353 4.34 2.44 -21.35
CA GLU A 353 5.60 3.19 -21.20
C GLU A 353 5.35 4.61 -20.68
N GLN A 354 4.28 5.26 -21.14
CA GLN A 354 3.88 6.60 -20.68
C GLN A 354 3.27 6.55 -19.26
N GLN A 355 2.88 5.37 -18.78
CA GLN A 355 2.38 5.14 -17.42
C GLN A 355 3.47 4.64 -16.47
N SER A 356 4.74 4.61 -16.88
CA SER A 356 5.84 4.13 -16.05
C SER A 356 6.06 5.00 -14.80
N TRP A 357 6.61 4.42 -13.75
CA TRP A 357 6.99 5.17 -12.55
C TRP A 357 8.02 6.26 -12.84
N ASP A 358 8.86 6.06 -13.86
CA ASP A 358 9.79 7.09 -14.30
C ASP A 358 9.05 8.31 -14.88
N ALA A 359 8.02 8.10 -15.69
CA ALA A 359 7.16 9.17 -16.18
C ALA A 359 6.45 9.91 -15.02
N ARG A 360 5.97 9.17 -14.00
CA ARG A 360 5.34 9.77 -12.80
C ARG A 360 6.31 10.61 -11.99
N ALA A 361 7.54 10.12 -11.77
CA ALA A 361 8.60 10.91 -11.13
C ALA A 361 8.94 12.15 -11.94
N GLY A 362 8.98 12.06 -13.27
CA GLY A 362 9.15 13.22 -14.16
C GLY A 362 8.06 14.27 -13.96
N ALA A 363 6.78 13.85 -13.95
CA ALA A 363 5.65 14.75 -13.69
C ALA A 363 5.74 15.40 -12.30
N LEU A 364 6.11 14.64 -11.26
CA LEU A 364 6.33 15.20 -9.92
C LEU A 364 7.43 16.25 -9.90
N LEU A 365 8.56 16.00 -10.58
CA LEU A 365 9.67 16.95 -10.67
C LEU A 365 9.29 18.25 -11.38
N GLU A 366 8.42 18.18 -12.40
CA GLU A 366 7.88 19.39 -13.05
C GLU A 366 7.05 20.24 -12.08
N THR A 367 6.26 19.62 -11.19
CA THR A 367 5.42 20.37 -10.24
C THR A 367 6.24 21.13 -9.19
N VAL A 368 7.45 20.67 -8.88
CA VAL A 368 8.31 21.28 -7.84
C VAL A 368 9.43 22.17 -8.40
N ARG A 369 9.60 22.21 -9.73
CA ARG A 369 10.75 22.85 -10.39
C ARG A 369 10.93 24.32 -10.02
N ASP A 370 9.86 25.10 -10.05
CA ASP A 370 9.88 26.55 -9.94
C ASP A 370 9.47 27.05 -8.54
N ILE A 371 9.36 26.14 -7.58
CA ILE A 371 8.93 26.48 -6.24
C ILE A 371 10.14 26.69 -5.34
N THR A 372 10.23 27.88 -4.75
CA THR A 372 11.25 28.18 -3.74
C THR A 372 10.68 27.91 -2.35
N PRO A 373 11.35 27.07 -1.53
CA PRO A 373 10.96 26.86 -0.15
C PRO A 373 10.86 28.19 0.60
N GLN A 374 9.75 28.45 1.28
CA GLN A 374 9.61 29.59 2.18
C GLN A 374 9.78 29.10 3.60
N ALA A 375 10.83 29.59 4.28
CA ALA A 375 10.95 29.40 5.72
C ALA A 375 9.75 30.07 6.41
N ARG A 376 8.93 29.28 7.10
CA ARG A 376 7.87 29.80 7.99
C ARG A 376 8.31 29.60 9.42
N SER A 377 8.02 30.56 10.29
CA SER A 377 8.34 30.46 11.71
C SER A 377 7.70 29.21 12.30
N GLY A 378 8.54 28.26 12.73
CA GLY A 378 8.12 27.02 13.37
C GLY A 378 7.66 27.25 14.81
N GLY A 379 6.47 27.78 15.01
CA GLY A 379 5.94 28.07 16.34
C GLY A 379 4.45 27.72 16.48
N GLU A 380 3.85 27.16 15.45
CA GLU A 380 2.44 26.79 15.50
C GLU A 380 2.28 25.49 16.31
N ILE A 381 1.55 25.58 17.43
CA ILE A 381 1.16 24.39 18.19
C ILE A 381 0.19 23.61 17.30
N LEU A 382 0.59 22.41 16.89
CA LEU A 382 -0.29 21.56 16.11
C LEU A 382 -1.53 21.19 16.92
N PRO A 383 -2.71 21.22 16.31
CA PRO A 383 -3.92 20.76 16.98
C PRO A 383 -3.83 19.26 17.28
N THR A 384 -4.60 18.79 18.23
CA THR A 384 -4.82 17.34 18.41
C THR A 384 -5.53 16.82 17.17
N PHE A 385 -4.87 15.92 16.44
CA PHE A 385 -5.46 15.27 15.26
C PHE A 385 -6.30 14.05 15.65
N ALA A 386 -6.04 13.46 16.82
CA ALA A 386 -6.75 12.31 17.32
C ALA A 386 -8.11 12.72 17.89
N ASP A 387 -9.16 12.17 17.32
CA ASP A 387 -10.51 12.17 17.91
C ASP A 387 -11.04 10.73 17.87
N PRO A 388 -10.48 9.82 18.72
CA PRO A 388 -10.84 8.41 18.67
C PRO A 388 -12.25 8.24 19.25
N ASP A 389 -13.15 7.73 18.41
CA ASP A 389 -14.45 7.26 18.88
C ASP A 389 -14.32 6.05 19.84
N ALA A 390 -15.39 5.75 20.58
CA ALA A 390 -15.40 4.61 21.51
C ALA A 390 -15.08 3.28 20.80
N GLN A 391 -15.45 3.12 19.54
CA GLN A 391 -15.19 1.92 18.77
C GLN A 391 -13.69 1.77 18.43
N THR A 392 -13.01 2.85 18.13
CA THR A 392 -11.54 2.87 17.91
C THR A 392 -10.79 2.51 19.19
N ILE A 393 -11.21 3.05 20.32
CA ILE A 393 -10.64 2.70 21.64
C ILE A 393 -10.86 1.21 21.95
N MET A 394 -12.07 0.70 21.69
CA MET A 394 -12.35 -0.72 21.87
C MET A 394 -11.48 -1.63 20.99
N ARG A 395 -11.32 -1.30 19.70
CA ARG A 395 -10.44 -2.07 18.79
C ARG A 395 -8.99 -2.09 19.28
N TYR A 396 -8.52 -0.96 19.79
CA TYR A 396 -7.16 -0.88 20.35
C TYR A 396 -7.03 -1.75 21.61
N ALA A 397 -8.01 -1.73 22.50
CA ALA A 397 -8.04 -2.59 23.68
C ALA A 397 -8.06 -4.09 23.32
N GLU A 398 -8.91 -4.50 22.39
CA GLU A 398 -8.96 -5.88 21.88
C GLU A 398 -7.64 -6.33 21.24
N MET A 399 -6.97 -5.44 20.53
CA MET A 399 -5.64 -5.76 19.98
C MET A 399 -4.63 -6.00 21.09
N LEU A 400 -4.58 -5.14 22.12
CA LEU A 400 -3.69 -5.30 23.27
C LEU A 400 -3.95 -6.59 24.04
N GLU A 401 -5.22 -6.97 24.21
CA GLU A 401 -5.61 -8.25 24.84
C GLU A 401 -5.06 -9.45 24.06
N ARG A 402 -5.19 -9.45 22.72
CA ARG A 402 -4.65 -10.52 21.87
C ARG A 402 -3.13 -10.61 21.93
N GLU A 403 -2.43 -9.47 21.91
CA GLU A 403 -0.97 -9.45 22.04
C GLU A 403 -0.54 -10.01 23.41
N LEU A 404 -1.27 -9.67 24.47
CA LEU A 404 -1.04 -10.20 25.81
C LEU A 404 -1.22 -11.72 25.84
N GLU A 405 -2.30 -12.23 25.28
CA GLU A 405 -2.56 -13.67 25.17
C GLU A 405 -1.48 -14.41 24.38
N GLN A 406 -1.05 -13.84 23.26
CA GLN A 406 0.03 -14.39 22.44
C GLN A 406 1.35 -14.45 23.21
N THR A 407 1.69 -13.37 23.90
CA THR A 407 2.89 -13.28 24.73
C THR A 407 2.86 -14.29 25.89
N GLN A 408 1.73 -14.43 26.56
CA GLN A 408 1.52 -15.43 27.61
C GLN A 408 1.59 -16.87 27.08
N ARG A 409 1.09 -17.14 25.87
CA ARG A 409 1.21 -18.44 25.22
C ARG A 409 2.67 -18.78 24.93
N TRP A 410 3.39 -17.84 24.35
CA TRP A 410 4.82 -17.98 24.06
C TRP A 410 5.67 -18.17 25.34
N ALA A 411 5.39 -17.41 26.41
CA ALA A 411 6.04 -17.58 27.69
C ALA A 411 5.82 -19.00 28.25
N ARG A 412 4.59 -19.51 28.21
CA ARG A 412 4.27 -20.89 28.62
C ARG A 412 5.00 -21.94 27.78
N GLU A 413 5.16 -21.72 26.48
CA GLU A 413 5.92 -22.62 25.59
C GLU A 413 7.41 -22.63 25.91
N LEU A 414 7.99 -21.45 26.21
CA LEU A 414 9.38 -21.34 26.66
C LEU A 414 9.61 -22.05 28.00
N GLU A 415 8.70 -21.89 28.96
CA GLU A 415 8.76 -22.58 30.26
C GLU A 415 8.69 -24.10 30.10
N ARG A 416 7.78 -24.61 29.25
CA ARG A 416 7.70 -26.05 28.92
C ARG A 416 8.98 -26.54 28.26
N GLY A 417 9.53 -25.79 27.32
CA GLY A 417 10.81 -26.11 26.66
C GLY A 417 12.00 -26.12 27.61
N ALA A 418 12.03 -25.19 28.59
CA ALA A 418 13.06 -25.14 29.63
C ALA A 418 12.92 -26.32 30.62
N GLN A 419 11.70 -26.68 31.02
CA GLN A 419 11.44 -27.84 31.87
C GLN A 419 11.82 -29.16 31.20
N MET A 420 11.56 -29.35 29.89
CA MET A 420 12.00 -30.52 29.15
C MET A 420 13.53 -30.61 29.04
N ARG A 421 14.24 -29.49 28.84
CA ARG A 421 15.72 -29.45 28.82
C ARG A 421 16.30 -29.68 30.22
N GLY A 422 15.65 -29.20 31.27
CA GLY A 422 16.04 -29.47 32.67
C GLY A 422 15.85 -30.94 33.07
N GLY A 423 14.77 -31.57 32.57
CA GLY A 423 14.50 -32.99 32.73
C GLY A 423 15.53 -33.88 32.06
N LEU A 424 15.97 -33.54 30.86
CA LEU A 424 17.00 -34.28 30.12
C LEU A 424 18.38 -34.25 30.83
N LYS A 425 18.72 -33.21 31.57
CA LYS A 425 19.94 -33.16 32.36
C LYS A 425 19.90 -34.12 33.56
N ARG A 426 18.76 -34.53 34.04
CA ARG A 426 18.60 -35.53 35.13
C ARG A 426 18.78 -36.98 34.67
N PHE A 427 18.72 -37.23 33.36
CA PHE A 427 18.83 -38.59 32.78
C PHE A 427 20.18 -38.87 32.12
N LEU A 428 21.14 -37.93 32.15
CA LEU A 428 22.51 -38.20 31.68
C LEU A 428 23.30 -38.85 32.83
N PRO A 429 23.83 -40.10 32.68
CA PRO A 429 24.63 -40.72 33.69
C PRO A 429 25.89 -39.89 33.92
N SER A 430 26.22 -39.64 35.23
CA SER A 430 27.47 -39.00 35.62
C SER A 430 28.63 -39.82 35.03
N ARG A 431 29.41 -39.21 34.16
CA ARG A 431 30.69 -39.81 33.73
C ARG A 431 31.55 -40.00 34.98
N ALA A 432 31.64 -41.28 35.42
CA ALA A 432 32.57 -41.71 36.41
C ALA A 432 34.00 -41.27 36.00
N LYS A 433 34.67 -40.57 36.90
CA LYS A 433 36.10 -40.35 36.83
C LYS A 433 36.78 -41.71 36.76
N ARG A 434 37.49 -41.99 35.69
CA ARG A 434 38.52 -43.02 35.67
C ARG A 434 39.86 -42.33 35.93
N ASN A 435 40.54 -42.83 36.92
CA ASN A 435 41.93 -42.54 37.26
C ASN A 435 42.89 -42.81 36.10
#